data_51f5a2e91f1aa0c402245340c0f2ae12
#
_entry.id   51f5a2e91f1aa0c402245340c0f2ae12
#
_cell.length_a   1.000
_cell.length_b   1.000
_cell.length_c   1.000
_cell.angle_alpha   90.00
_cell.angle_beta   90.00
_cell.angle_gamma   90.00
#
_symmetry.space_group_name_H-M   'P 1'
#
loop_
_entity.id
_entity.type
_entity.pdbx_description
1 polymer ?
#
loop_
_entity_poly.entity_id
_entity_poly.type
_entity_poly.pdbx_seq_one_letter_code
_entity_poly.pdbx_strand_id
1 'polypeptide(L)'
;YVENIMVALFFFFFFRTFILTGYKVPTTSMAPNLKPGDFIFSYRLPFGVKVPFMATKVAGQLPQRGEIVVFTFPDIPKVNYVKRVVGLPGDRIELHNGRLIVNSLPFQYEKMNSEVLGDLEGAENQVLLQESNKSESRSIILQNRDSEKSFGPIIVPENEVFLLGDNRDS
;
A
#
# COMPACT_ATOMS: atom_id res chain seq x y z
N TYR A 1 0.81 17.28 -41.22
CA TYR A 1 1.88 16.90 -40.27
C TYR A 1 1.69 17.57 -38.90
N VAL A 2 1.38 18.87 -38.82
CA VAL A 2 1.19 19.60 -37.55
C VAL A 2 -0.01 19.07 -36.76
N GLU A 3 -1.12 18.77 -37.47
CA GLU A 3 -2.33 18.20 -36.82
C GLU A 3 -2.06 16.84 -36.19
N ASN A 4 -1.28 15.96 -36.85
CA ASN A 4 -0.94 14.66 -36.31
C ASN A 4 -0.05 14.78 -35.07
N ILE A 5 0.86 15.75 -35.05
CA ILE A 5 1.70 16.02 -33.87
C ILE A 5 0.84 16.55 -32.72
N MET A 6 -0.08 17.46 -32.97
CA MET A 6 -1.02 17.98 -31.96
C MET A 6 -1.88 16.88 -31.36
N VAL A 7 -2.42 15.99 -32.17
CA VAL A 7 -3.21 14.85 -31.73
C VAL A 7 -2.36 13.89 -30.89
N ALA A 8 -1.15 13.58 -31.33
CA ALA A 8 -0.24 12.72 -30.57
C ALA A 8 0.14 13.32 -29.21
N LEU A 9 0.42 14.63 -29.17
CA LEU A 9 0.71 15.34 -27.92
C LEU A 9 -0.50 15.37 -26.98
N PHE A 10 -1.69 15.59 -27.52
CA PHE A 10 -2.95 15.56 -26.74
C PHE A 10 -3.12 14.19 -26.08
N PHE A 11 -3.03 13.09 -26.85
CA PHE A 11 -3.14 11.75 -26.29
C PHE A 11 -2.01 11.43 -25.28
N PHE A 12 -0.77 11.83 -25.56
CA PHE A 12 0.34 11.65 -24.65
C PHE A 12 0.11 12.34 -23.29
N PHE A 13 -0.30 13.62 -23.30
CA PHE A 13 -0.60 14.36 -22.09
C PHE A 13 -1.84 13.82 -21.38
N PHE A 14 -2.86 13.41 -22.13
CA PHE A 14 -4.05 12.77 -21.58
C PHE A 14 -3.70 11.47 -20.84
N PHE A 15 -2.96 10.57 -21.48
CA PHE A 15 -2.54 9.31 -20.87
C PHE A 15 -1.66 9.55 -19.65
N ARG A 16 -0.69 10.43 -19.75
CA ARG A 16 0.21 10.77 -18.63
C ARG A 16 -0.54 11.38 -17.45
N THR A 17 -1.53 12.23 -17.69
CA THR A 17 -2.21 12.97 -16.61
C THR A 17 -3.27 12.12 -15.92
N PHE A 18 -4.00 11.30 -16.68
CA PHE A 18 -5.18 10.60 -16.17
C PHE A 18 -4.94 9.12 -15.85
N ILE A 19 -3.95 8.49 -16.44
CA ILE A 19 -3.79 7.04 -16.36
C ILE A 19 -2.62 6.61 -15.48
N LEU A 20 -1.42 7.16 -15.70
CA LEU A 20 -0.20 6.73 -15.04
C LEU A 20 0.51 7.88 -14.34
N THR A 21 0.84 7.68 -13.07
CA THR A 21 1.69 8.60 -12.32
C THR A 21 2.85 7.83 -11.71
N GLY A 22 4.08 8.28 -12.01
CA GLY A 22 5.29 7.74 -11.41
C GLY A 22 5.55 8.33 -10.03
N TYR A 23 5.94 7.49 -9.09
CA TYR A 23 6.39 7.88 -7.75
C TYR A 23 7.71 7.21 -7.44
N LYS A 24 8.57 7.89 -6.69
CA LYS A 24 9.76 7.31 -6.08
C LYS A 24 9.45 6.96 -4.64
N VAL A 25 9.76 5.74 -4.22
CA VAL A 25 9.55 5.27 -2.84
C VAL A 25 10.60 5.93 -1.93
N PRO A 26 10.20 6.76 -0.93
CA PRO A 26 11.17 7.45 -0.10
C PRO A 26 11.52 6.72 1.20
N THR A 27 10.70 5.76 1.64
CA THR A 27 10.79 5.15 2.98
C THR A 27 10.83 3.63 2.94
N THR A 28 11.27 3.04 4.05
CA THR A 28 11.31 1.59 4.26
C THR A 28 9.97 0.98 4.63
N SER A 29 8.88 1.75 4.74
CA SER A 29 7.61 1.29 5.32
C SER A 29 6.90 0.17 4.54
N MET A 30 7.32 -0.07 3.29
CA MET A 30 6.82 -1.15 2.44
C MET A 30 7.90 -2.20 2.13
N ALA A 31 9.05 -2.12 2.80
CA ALA A 31 10.06 -3.17 2.71
C ALA A 31 9.51 -4.49 3.29
N PRO A 32 9.90 -5.65 2.76
CA PRO A 32 10.89 -5.86 1.71
C PRO A 32 10.34 -5.72 0.28
N ASN A 33 9.01 -5.59 0.12
CA ASN A 33 8.35 -5.63 -1.18
C ASN A 33 8.63 -4.37 -2.04
N LEU A 34 8.76 -3.20 -1.40
CA LEU A 34 9.22 -1.97 -2.04
C LEU A 34 10.35 -1.38 -1.20
N LYS A 35 11.47 -1.10 -1.82
CA LYS A 35 12.66 -0.54 -1.17
C LYS A 35 12.76 0.97 -1.41
N PRO A 36 13.41 1.72 -0.51
CA PRO A 36 13.74 3.12 -0.77
C PRO A 36 14.53 3.25 -2.06
N GLY A 37 14.10 4.17 -2.91
CA GLY A 37 14.71 4.38 -4.23
C GLY A 37 13.97 3.74 -5.39
N ASP A 38 13.10 2.77 -5.14
CA ASP A 38 12.28 2.14 -6.18
C ASP A 38 11.37 3.16 -6.87
N PHE A 39 11.16 2.96 -8.18
CA PHE A 39 10.18 3.70 -8.95
C PHE A 39 8.94 2.83 -9.16
N ILE A 40 7.79 3.36 -8.76
CA ILE A 40 6.49 2.70 -8.92
C ILE A 40 5.59 3.53 -9.83
N PHE A 41 4.73 2.84 -10.57
CA PHE A 41 3.70 3.48 -11.38
C PHE A 41 2.34 3.18 -10.77
N SER A 42 1.59 4.24 -10.45
CA SER A 42 0.23 4.12 -9.96
C SER A 42 -0.75 4.29 -11.12
N TYR A 43 -1.71 3.36 -11.19
CA TYR A 43 -2.82 3.39 -12.12
C TYR A 43 -4.06 3.95 -11.42
N ARG A 44 -4.58 5.09 -11.88
CA ARG A 44 -5.62 5.85 -11.18
C ARG A 44 -7.05 5.54 -11.61
N LEU A 45 -7.25 5.07 -12.84
CA LEU A 45 -8.58 4.92 -13.42
C LEU A 45 -9.58 4.12 -12.59
N PRO A 46 -9.23 2.98 -11.96
CA PRO A 46 -10.18 2.20 -11.19
C PRO A 46 -10.74 2.92 -9.97
N PHE A 47 -9.95 3.83 -9.40
CA PHE A 47 -10.27 4.50 -8.12
C PHE A 47 -10.98 5.84 -8.27
N GLY A 48 -11.44 6.14 -9.48
CA GLY A 48 -12.14 7.36 -9.81
C GLY A 48 -11.23 8.53 -10.19
N VAL A 49 -11.64 9.25 -11.20
CA VAL A 49 -10.92 10.43 -11.71
C VAL A 49 -11.57 11.68 -11.13
N LYS A 50 -10.77 12.54 -10.48
CA LYS A 50 -11.17 13.91 -10.17
C LYS A 50 -11.23 14.69 -11.47
N VAL A 51 -12.44 15.01 -11.93
CA VAL A 51 -12.60 15.90 -13.08
C VAL A 51 -12.30 17.34 -12.62
N PRO A 52 -11.37 18.05 -13.27
CA PRO A 52 -11.16 19.47 -12.98
C PRO A 52 -12.49 20.21 -13.06
N PHE A 53 -12.75 21.10 -12.11
CA PHE A 53 -13.99 21.90 -11.98
C PHE A 53 -15.25 21.16 -11.51
N MET A 54 -15.20 19.85 -11.22
CA MET A 54 -16.30 19.13 -10.56
C MET A 54 -15.90 18.74 -9.13
N ALA A 55 -16.80 19.00 -8.19
CA ALA A 55 -16.61 18.60 -6.77
C ALA A 55 -16.73 17.07 -6.56
N THR A 56 -17.31 16.37 -7.53
CA THR A 56 -17.61 14.94 -7.45
C THR A 56 -16.52 14.10 -8.14
N LYS A 57 -16.07 13.05 -7.46
CA LYS A 57 -15.33 11.97 -8.13
C LYS A 57 -16.30 11.18 -9.00
N VAL A 58 -15.93 10.96 -10.25
CA VAL A 58 -16.62 9.94 -11.06
C VAL A 58 -16.34 8.58 -10.43
N ALA A 59 -17.38 7.79 -10.25
CA ALA A 59 -17.41 6.52 -9.52
C ALA A 59 -16.12 5.70 -9.67
N GLY A 60 -15.41 5.51 -8.55
CA GLY A 60 -14.28 4.60 -8.45
C GLY A 60 -14.65 3.37 -7.63
N GLN A 61 -13.99 2.28 -7.91
CA GLN A 61 -14.07 1.08 -7.08
C GLN A 61 -13.11 1.22 -5.89
N LEU A 62 -13.44 0.59 -4.78
CA LEU A 62 -12.48 0.44 -3.69
C LEU A 62 -11.38 -0.54 -4.12
N PRO A 63 -10.14 -0.34 -3.67
CA PRO A 63 -9.06 -1.29 -3.95
C PRO A 63 -9.36 -2.65 -3.28
N GLN A 64 -8.81 -3.70 -3.88
CA GLN A 64 -8.96 -5.05 -3.37
C GLN A 64 -7.99 -5.30 -2.21
N ARG A 65 -8.32 -6.28 -1.36
CA ARG A 65 -7.39 -6.73 -0.32
C ARG A 65 -6.09 -7.24 -0.95
N GLY A 66 -4.96 -6.87 -0.35
CA GLY A 66 -3.63 -7.22 -0.84
C GLY A 66 -3.04 -6.20 -1.82
N GLU A 67 -3.84 -5.31 -2.42
CA GLU A 67 -3.33 -4.28 -3.33
C GLU A 67 -2.49 -3.24 -2.60
N ILE A 68 -1.43 -2.77 -3.26
CA ILE A 68 -0.61 -1.65 -2.81
C ILE A 68 -1.19 -0.36 -3.40
N VAL A 69 -1.49 0.59 -2.53
CA VAL A 69 -2.09 1.86 -2.93
C VAL A 69 -1.19 3.04 -2.57
N VAL A 70 -1.19 4.03 -3.47
CA VAL A 70 -0.62 5.35 -3.21
C VAL A 70 -1.75 6.30 -2.87
N PHE A 71 -1.67 6.95 -1.72
CA PHE A 71 -2.69 7.88 -1.26
C PHE A 71 -2.06 9.12 -0.63
N THR A 72 -2.81 10.21 -0.66
CA THR A 72 -2.41 11.45 0.02
C THR A 72 -2.86 11.37 1.47
N PHE A 73 -1.94 11.57 2.40
CA PHE A 73 -2.27 11.53 3.83
C PHE A 73 -3.15 12.74 4.20
N PRO A 74 -4.30 12.51 4.88
CA PRO A 74 -5.28 13.58 5.13
C PRO A 74 -4.70 14.77 5.90
N ASP A 75 -3.90 14.51 6.93
CA ASP A 75 -3.33 15.54 7.78
C ASP A 75 -2.14 16.29 7.15
N ILE A 76 -1.54 15.70 6.11
CA ILE A 76 -0.38 16.27 5.38
C ILE A 76 -0.63 16.18 3.88
N PRO A 77 -1.48 17.02 3.28
CA PRO A 77 -1.97 16.90 1.90
C PRO A 77 -0.89 16.95 0.80
N LYS A 78 0.36 17.28 1.14
CA LYS A 78 1.48 17.35 0.19
C LYS A 78 2.32 16.05 0.16
N VAL A 79 2.03 15.10 1.06
CA VAL A 79 2.81 13.86 1.18
C VAL A 79 1.99 12.68 0.70
N ASN A 80 2.55 11.92 -0.23
CA ASN A 80 1.97 10.68 -0.68
C ASN A 80 2.57 9.51 0.11
N TYR A 81 1.70 8.66 0.61
CA TYR A 81 2.06 7.43 1.30
C TYR A 81 1.79 6.23 0.41
N VAL A 82 2.55 5.19 0.63
CA VAL A 82 2.37 3.89 -0.03
C VAL A 82 2.11 2.87 1.06
N LYS A 83 1.00 2.17 1.00
CA LYS A 83 0.61 1.14 1.97
C LYS A 83 -0.16 0.03 1.27
N ARG A 84 -0.34 -1.09 1.97
CA ARG A 84 -1.12 -2.22 1.48
C ARG A 84 -2.52 -2.26 2.09
N VAL A 85 -3.51 -2.58 1.29
CA VAL A 85 -4.89 -2.82 1.74
C VAL A 85 -4.93 -4.16 2.49
N VAL A 86 -5.26 -4.13 3.77
CA VAL A 86 -5.40 -5.33 4.61
C VAL A 86 -6.82 -5.53 5.11
N GLY A 87 -7.64 -4.47 5.12
CA GLY A 87 -9.05 -4.54 5.50
C GLY A 87 -9.96 -3.88 4.48
N LEU A 88 -11.10 -4.50 4.22
CA LEU A 88 -12.18 -4.01 3.38
C LEU A 88 -13.36 -3.56 4.24
N PRO A 89 -14.34 -2.80 3.70
CA PRO A 89 -15.53 -2.39 4.45
C PRO A 89 -16.20 -3.55 5.19
N GLY A 90 -16.50 -3.34 6.48
CA GLY A 90 -17.09 -4.36 7.35
C GLY A 90 -16.11 -5.35 7.99
N ASP A 91 -14.85 -5.37 7.58
CA ASP A 91 -13.86 -6.23 8.23
C ASP A 91 -13.55 -5.77 9.65
N ARG A 92 -13.35 -6.76 10.51
CA ARG A 92 -12.84 -6.58 11.87
C ARG A 92 -11.34 -6.81 11.86
N ILE A 93 -10.57 -5.76 12.12
CA ILE A 93 -9.10 -5.75 12.08
C ILE A 93 -8.55 -5.66 13.49
N GLU A 94 -7.62 -6.53 13.80
CA GLU A 94 -6.83 -6.51 15.03
C GLU A 94 -5.36 -6.74 14.69
N LEU A 95 -4.48 -6.12 15.45
CA LEU A 95 -3.05 -6.37 15.41
C LEU A 95 -2.60 -6.76 16.83
N HIS A 96 -1.96 -7.91 16.96
CA HIS A 96 -1.36 -8.36 18.20
C HIS A 96 0.14 -8.62 17.99
N ASN A 97 0.97 -7.85 18.68
CA ASN A 97 2.43 -7.96 18.56
C ASN A 97 2.90 -7.94 17.09
N GLY A 98 2.37 -7.00 16.30
CA GLY A 98 2.66 -6.89 14.88
C GLY A 98 1.98 -7.93 13.97
N ARG A 99 1.26 -8.89 14.53
CA ARG A 99 0.57 -9.96 13.78
C ARG A 99 -0.89 -9.61 13.51
N LEU A 100 -1.27 -9.74 12.25
CA LEU A 100 -2.58 -9.35 11.76
C LEU A 100 -3.63 -10.45 11.99
N ILE A 101 -4.80 -10.03 12.45
CA ILE A 101 -6.01 -10.85 12.57
C ILE A 101 -7.13 -10.14 11.81
N VAL A 102 -7.76 -10.83 10.88
CA VAL A 102 -8.88 -10.30 10.10
C VAL A 102 -10.08 -11.20 10.28
N ASN A 103 -11.21 -10.63 10.72
CA ASN A 103 -12.45 -11.35 10.98
C ASN A 103 -12.26 -12.55 11.92
N SER A 104 -11.47 -12.37 12.99
CA SER A 104 -11.10 -13.39 13.97
C SER A 104 -10.24 -14.52 13.42
N LEU A 105 -9.75 -14.41 12.17
CA LEU A 105 -8.85 -15.38 11.56
C LEU A 105 -7.42 -14.84 11.58
N PRO A 106 -6.50 -15.45 12.34
CA PRO A 106 -5.11 -15.04 12.34
C PRO A 106 -4.43 -15.44 11.04
N PHE A 107 -3.50 -14.61 10.56
CA PHE A 107 -2.57 -14.99 9.51
C PHE A 107 -1.53 -15.98 10.05
N GLN A 108 -1.02 -16.82 9.17
CA GLN A 108 0.10 -17.71 9.46
C GLN A 108 1.42 -17.01 9.16
N TYR A 109 2.46 -17.31 9.92
CA TYR A 109 3.76 -16.66 9.82
C TYR A 109 4.86 -17.72 9.74
N GLU A 110 5.62 -17.69 8.65
CA GLU A 110 6.78 -18.54 8.45
C GLU A 110 8.03 -17.68 8.35
N LYS A 111 9.10 -18.06 9.06
CA LYS A 111 10.36 -17.35 9.02
C LYS A 111 11.06 -17.60 7.69
N MET A 112 11.47 -16.52 7.04
CA MET A 112 12.24 -16.55 5.81
C MET A 112 13.73 -16.28 6.07
N ASN A 113 14.58 -16.56 5.05
CA ASN A 113 15.99 -16.20 5.13
C ASN A 113 16.14 -14.68 5.12
N SER A 114 16.81 -14.15 6.15
CA SER A 114 16.99 -12.71 6.34
C SER A 114 18.12 -12.11 5.50
N GLU A 115 18.88 -12.89 4.72
CA GLU A 115 19.91 -12.36 3.81
C GLU A 115 19.36 -11.32 2.82
N VAL A 116 18.09 -11.42 2.47
CA VAL A 116 17.39 -10.47 1.61
C VAL A 116 17.29 -9.06 2.22
N LEU A 117 17.44 -8.96 3.54
CA LEU A 117 17.38 -7.69 4.30
C LEU A 117 18.73 -6.98 4.37
N GLY A 118 19.82 -7.60 3.92
CA GLY A 118 21.20 -7.16 4.17
C GLY A 118 21.53 -5.70 3.82
N ASP A 119 20.79 -5.10 2.91
CA ASP A 119 20.97 -3.70 2.48
C ASP A 119 20.02 -2.72 3.20
N LEU A 120 19.16 -3.20 4.10
CA LEU A 120 18.23 -2.34 4.83
C LEU A 120 18.84 -1.89 6.15
N GLU A 121 18.69 -0.61 6.45
CA GLU A 121 19.13 -0.04 7.73
C GLU A 121 18.39 -0.71 8.89
N GLY A 122 19.15 -1.22 9.87
CA GLY A 122 18.58 -1.94 11.02
C GLY A 122 18.23 -3.40 10.78
N ALA A 123 18.68 -4.00 9.67
CA ALA A 123 18.38 -5.38 9.28
C ALA A 123 18.72 -6.41 10.36
N GLU A 124 19.76 -6.16 11.17
CA GLU A 124 20.21 -7.03 12.25
C GLU A 124 19.17 -7.25 13.36
N ASN A 125 18.24 -6.29 13.51
CA ASN A 125 17.17 -6.34 14.51
C ASN A 125 15.82 -6.72 13.91
N GLN A 126 15.77 -7.11 12.63
CA GLN A 126 14.55 -7.40 11.90
C GLN A 126 14.45 -8.88 11.54
N VAL A 127 13.22 -9.37 11.51
CA VAL A 127 12.88 -10.72 11.06
C VAL A 127 12.02 -10.63 9.83
N LEU A 128 12.45 -11.30 8.77
CA LEU A 128 11.67 -11.47 7.56
C LEU A 128 10.70 -12.64 7.73
N LEU A 129 9.42 -12.37 7.55
CA LEU A 129 8.36 -13.36 7.69
C LEU A 129 7.52 -13.41 6.41
N GLN A 130 7.11 -14.62 6.06
CA GLN A 130 6.01 -14.84 5.13
C GLN A 130 4.70 -14.81 5.93
N GLU A 131 3.89 -13.80 5.69
CA GLU A 131 2.54 -13.69 6.24
C GLU A 131 1.55 -14.22 5.22
N SER A 132 0.75 -15.22 5.58
CA SER A 132 -0.17 -15.88 4.65
C SER A 132 -1.49 -16.26 5.29
N ASN A 133 -2.52 -16.34 4.46
CA ASN A 133 -3.80 -16.97 4.75
C ASN A 133 -4.24 -17.78 3.52
N LYS A 134 -5.50 -18.24 3.47
CA LYS A 134 -6.01 -19.06 2.37
C LYS A 134 -6.00 -18.38 1.00
N SER A 135 -6.00 -17.06 0.94
CA SER A 135 -6.17 -16.27 -0.28
C SER A 135 -5.01 -15.35 -0.61
N GLU A 136 -4.16 -15.05 0.37
CA GLU A 136 -3.09 -14.06 0.24
C GLU A 136 -1.79 -14.58 0.86
N SER A 137 -0.67 -14.15 0.29
CA SER A 137 0.65 -14.39 0.84
C SER A 137 1.55 -13.21 0.51
N ARG A 138 2.34 -12.75 1.50
CA ARG A 138 3.25 -11.63 1.34
C ARG A 138 4.41 -11.69 2.33
N SER A 139 5.52 -11.09 1.95
CA SER A 139 6.65 -10.93 2.85
C SER A 139 6.47 -9.66 3.69
N ILE A 140 6.74 -9.76 4.98
CA ILE A 140 6.69 -8.65 5.92
C ILE A 140 7.95 -8.60 6.77
N ILE A 141 8.19 -7.45 7.36
CA ILE A 141 9.26 -7.25 8.34
C ILE A 141 8.65 -6.96 9.70
N LEU A 142 9.15 -7.66 10.72
CA LEU A 142 8.92 -7.39 12.14
C LEU A 142 10.26 -7.21 12.85
N GLN A 143 10.30 -6.42 13.94
CA GLN A 143 11.46 -6.39 14.80
C GLN A 143 11.63 -7.74 15.51
N ASN A 144 12.87 -8.10 15.76
CA ASN A 144 13.23 -9.39 16.40
C ASN A 144 12.76 -9.48 17.87
N ARG A 145 12.45 -8.35 18.50
CA ARG A 145 11.70 -8.29 19.76
C ARG A 145 10.23 -8.22 19.39
N ASP A 146 9.40 -8.96 20.11
CA ASP A 146 7.94 -8.93 19.92
C ASP A 146 7.50 -7.48 19.76
N SER A 147 6.98 -7.17 18.57
CA SER A 147 6.51 -5.83 18.27
C SER A 147 5.44 -5.48 19.29
N GLU A 148 5.66 -4.45 20.11
CA GLU A 148 4.66 -3.99 21.08
C GLU A 148 3.42 -3.36 20.41
N LYS A 149 3.46 -3.24 19.09
CA LYS A 149 2.36 -2.66 18.32
C LYS A 149 1.14 -3.59 18.31
N SER A 150 0.20 -3.24 19.14
CA SER A 150 -1.09 -3.93 19.20
C SER A 150 -2.20 -2.87 19.16
N PHE A 151 -3.26 -3.16 18.42
CA PHE A 151 -4.45 -2.32 18.36
C PHE A 151 -5.68 -3.15 17.99
N GLY A 152 -6.83 -2.54 18.16
CA GLY A 152 -8.12 -3.09 17.75
C GLY A 152 -8.86 -3.74 18.91
N PRO A 153 -9.99 -4.40 18.59
CA PRO A 153 -10.56 -4.53 17.25
C PRO A 153 -11.11 -3.23 16.67
N ILE A 154 -10.90 -3.02 15.38
CA ILE A 154 -11.45 -1.91 14.60
C ILE A 154 -12.34 -2.51 13.50
N ILE A 155 -13.56 -2.02 13.36
CA ILE A 155 -14.43 -2.35 12.22
C ILE A 155 -14.17 -1.30 11.14
N VAL A 156 -13.81 -1.76 9.94
CA VAL A 156 -13.57 -0.87 8.80
C VAL A 156 -14.91 -0.27 8.35
N PRO A 157 -15.05 1.08 8.32
CA PRO A 157 -16.28 1.73 7.91
C PRO A 157 -16.66 1.43 6.45
N GLU A 158 -17.92 1.69 6.10
CA GLU A 158 -18.35 1.65 4.70
C GLU A 158 -17.57 2.69 3.87
N ASN A 159 -17.22 2.32 2.65
CA ASN A 159 -16.44 3.13 1.71
C ASN A 159 -15.00 3.46 2.15
N GLU A 160 -14.48 2.80 3.15
CA GLU A 160 -13.09 2.91 3.61
C GLU A 160 -12.34 1.59 3.46
N VAL A 161 -11.02 1.68 3.46
CA VAL A 161 -10.14 0.52 3.51
C VAL A 161 -9.10 0.71 4.60
N PHE A 162 -8.72 -0.38 5.25
CA PHE A 162 -7.67 -0.34 6.25
C PHE A 162 -6.31 -0.63 5.63
N LEU A 163 -5.37 0.26 5.85
CA LEU A 163 -4.06 0.25 5.24
C LEU A 163 -2.97 -0.09 6.27
N LEU A 164 -2.03 -0.93 5.88
CA LEU A 164 -0.90 -1.31 6.72
C LEU A 164 0.40 -1.36 5.90
N GLY A 165 1.52 -1.05 6.52
CA GLY A 165 2.84 -1.23 5.91
C GLY A 165 3.27 -2.70 5.97
N ASP A 166 4.06 -3.12 4.98
CA ASP A 166 4.68 -4.45 4.99
C ASP A 166 5.86 -4.48 6.00
N ASN A 167 6.51 -3.35 6.24
CA ASN A 167 7.37 -3.16 7.39
C ASN A 167 6.51 -2.67 8.57
N ARG A 168 6.21 -3.56 9.51
CA ARG A 168 5.29 -3.32 10.64
C ARG A 168 5.84 -2.36 11.68
N ASP A 169 7.13 -2.14 11.70
CA ASP A 169 7.83 -1.35 12.71
C ASP A 169 8.28 0.03 12.20
N SER A 170 7.98 0.34 10.93
CA SER A 170 8.29 1.62 10.29
C SER A 170 7.12 2.60 10.32
#